data_474dc2436d8911e2413c6bf55ff351c0
#
_entry.id   474dc2436d8911e2413c6bf55ff351c0
#
_cell.length_a   1.000
_cell.length_b   1.000
_cell.length_c   1.000
_cell.angle_alpha   90.00
_cell.angle_beta   90.00
_cell.angle_gamma   90.00
#
_symmetry.space_group_name_H-M   'P 1'
#
loop_
_entity.id
_entity.type
_entity.pdbx_description
1 polymer ?
#
loop_
_entity_poly.entity_id
_entity_poly.type
_entity_poly.pdbx_seq_one_letter_code
_entity_poly.pdbx_strand_id
1 'polypeptide(L)'
;MVCGKKVFDVRDSTTHFSTNPALCMRDYLLDTDYGLGVSSSEINDASFITAANECDELVNLNGEEVDFRLIGTLPVPYTTIRTTDGFAYTDQAAQGISEANVNNQSVENRYTMSGTFDTNQTPKSIIENMLTSLGGTFTYTAGEFALKAASYIAPSDTLTQDNLRAGVSVKSKESRRDQFNSVKGVFVYSAEDYKPTDYPTITSSTFVSEDNNETVFANIDFPYTISPSIAQRLAKIALFANRQQLSLVFPCNLSAYKYQVGDTIMIDLDRYGFSSKVFEVAKWSLALDQDANGQPFVGVDLLLKETSASVYDWNAEETTFALDNTTLFDAKTVASPGLTVTDELRIVNEEAVSVLLAEVSSS
;
A
#
# COMPACT_ATOMS: atom_id res chain seq x y z
N MET A 1 5.19 15.90 -17.82
CA MET A 1 4.41 14.81 -17.17
C MET A 1 4.07 13.80 -18.25
N VAL A 2 4.47 12.56 -18.10
CA VAL A 2 4.12 11.49 -19.04
C VAL A 2 2.80 10.91 -18.55
N CYS A 3 1.74 11.01 -19.37
CA CYS A 3 0.48 10.34 -19.06
C CYS A 3 0.68 8.83 -19.26
N GLY A 4 0.35 8.03 -18.25
CA GLY A 4 0.38 6.58 -18.35
C GLY A 4 -0.66 6.02 -19.32
N LYS A 5 -0.64 4.71 -19.54
CA LYS A 5 -1.65 3.99 -20.31
C LYS A 5 -3.02 4.08 -19.62
N LYS A 6 -4.09 4.23 -20.42
CA LYS A 6 -5.46 4.05 -19.92
C LYS A 6 -5.73 2.57 -19.73
N VAL A 7 -6.31 2.21 -18.60
CA VAL A 7 -6.67 0.83 -18.25
C VAL A 7 -8.19 0.66 -18.24
N PHE A 8 -8.64 -0.55 -18.54
CA PHE A 8 -10.05 -0.89 -18.49
C PHE A 8 -10.44 -1.24 -17.04
N ASP A 9 -11.39 -0.49 -16.50
CA ASP A 9 -11.98 -0.81 -15.20
C ASP A 9 -13.17 -1.77 -15.39
N VAL A 10 -12.99 -2.99 -14.88
CA VAL A 10 -13.97 -4.06 -14.98
C VAL A 10 -15.22 -3.80 -14.12
N ARG A 11 -15.15 -2.85 -13.16
CA ARG A 11 -16.26 -2.53 -12.26
C ARG A 11 -17.34 -1.69 -12.92
N ASP A 12 -16.93 -0.76 -13.78
CA ASP A 12 -17.85 0.18 -14.47
C ASP A 12 -17.81 0.05 -16.00
N SER A 13 -16.95 -0.83 -16.52
CA SER A 13 -16.77 -1.07 -17.95
C SER A 13 -16.27 0.16 -18.72
N THR A 14 -15.53 1.03 -18.07
CA THR A 14 -14.92 2.22 -18.70
C THR A 14 -13.40 2.09 -18.84
N THR A 15 -12.83 2.89 -19.75
CA THR A 15 -11.36 2.92 -19.94
C THR A 15 -10.85 4.33 -19.60
N HIS A 16 -10.06 4.42 -18.53
CA HIS A 16 -9.55 5.69 -18.02
C HIS A 16 -8.15 5.55 -17.44
N PHE A 17 -7.51 6.67 -17.09
CA PHE A 17 -6.26 6.63 -16.33
C PHE A 17 -6.56 6.24 -14.89
N SER A 18 -5.84 5.24 -14.39
CA SER A 18 -5.97 4.76 -13.03
C SER A 18 -4.59 4.51 -12.42
N THR A 19 -4.47 4.81 -11.14
CA THR A 19 -3.33 4.43 -10.29
C THR A 19 -3.63 3.20 -9.43
N ASN A 20 -4.78 2.56 -9.64
CA ASN A 20 -5.19 1.38 -8.89
C ASN A 20 -4.32 0.17 -9.29
N PRO A 21 -3.55 -0.43 -8.35
CA PRO A 21 -2.61 -1.51 -8.68
C PRO A 21 -3.28 -2.73 -9.27
N ALA A 22 -4.48 -3.10 -8.80
CA ALA A 22 -5.20 -4.27 -9.28
C ALA A 22 -5.63 -4.11 -10.74
N LEU A 23 -6.14 -2.92 -11.12
CA LEU A 23 -6.52 -2.63 -12.50
C LEU A 23 -5.30 -2.59 -13.43
N CYS A 24 -4.20 -1.99 -12.99
CA CYS A 24 -2.97 -1.94 -13.75
C CYS A 24 -2.37 -3.33 -13.97
N MET A 25 -2.41 -4.20 -12.95
CA MET A 25 -1.95 -5.58 -13.07
C MET A 25 -2.83 -6.39 -14.02
N ARG A 26 -4.15 -6.22 -13.94
CA ARG A 26 -5.10 -6.87 -14.87
C ARG A 26 -4.83 -6.45 -16.31
N ASP A 27 -4.59 -5.16 -16.55
CA ASP A 27 -4.24 -4.65 -17.88
C ASP A 27 -2.94 -5.26 -18.39
N TYR A 28 -1.91 -5.36 -17.52
CA TYR A 28 -0.63 -6.00 -17.88
C TYR A 28 -0.79 -7.48 -18.24
N LEU A 29 -1.64 -8.22 -17.53
CA LEU A 29 -1.89 -9.63 -17.85
C LEU A 29 -2.55 -9.82 -19.21
N LEU A 30 -3.49 -8.96 -19.58
CA LEU A 30 -4.26 -9.04 -20.81
C LEU A 30 -3.56 -8.42 -22.04
N ASP A 31 -2.63 -7.49 -21.82
CA ASP A 31 -1.93 -6.79 -22.90
C ASP A 31 -1.08 -7.75 -23.73
N THR A 32 -1.32 -7.78 -25.05
CA THR A 32 -0.64 -8.67 -25.99
C THR A 32 0.67 -8.11 -26.52
N ASP A 33 0.88 -6.80 -26.42
CA ASP A 33 2.04 -6.12 -26.98
C ASP A 33 3.18 -5.97 -25.96
N TYR A 34 2.85 -5.60 -24.74
CA TYR A 34 3.82 -5.31 -23.67
C TYR A 34 3.61 -6.14 -22.41
N GLY A 35 2.53 -6.92 -22.32
CA GLY A 35 2.16 -7.75 -21.21
C GLY A 35 2.31 -9.24 -21.48
N LEU A 36 1.54 -10.04 -20.74
CA LEU A 36 1.56 -11.51 -20.88
C LEU A 36 0.65 -12.04 -21.99
N GLY A 37 -0.32 -11.26 -22.46
CA GLY A 37 -1.29 -11.70 -23.47
C GLY A 37 -2.19 -12.85 -23.01
N VAL A 38 -2.51 -12.90 -21.72
CA VAL A 38 -3.37 -13.94 -21.12
C VAL A 38 -4.81 -13.77 -21.64
N SER A 39 -5.52 -14.89 -21.86
CA SER A 39 -6.93 -14.82 -22.22
C SER A 39 -7.76 -14.24 -21.08
N SER A 40 -8.79 -13.44 -21.40
CA SER A 40 -9.73 -12.93 -20.37
C SER A 40 -10.45 -14.06 -19.61
N SER A 41 -10.58 -15.24 -20.21
CA SER A 41 -11.14 -16.43 -19.56
C SER A 41 -10.23 -17.05 -18.48
N GLU A 42 -8.97 -16.64 -18.44
CA GLU A 42 -7.99 -17.08 -17.43
C GLU A 42 -7.82 -16.04 -16.31
N ILE A 43 -8.66 -15.01 -16.29
CA ILE A 43 -8.64 -13.97 -15.24
C ILE A 43 -9.88 -14.15 -14.36
N ASN A 44 -9.68 -14.29 -13.06
CA ASN A 44 -10.76 -14.25 -12.08
C ASN A 44 -11.16 -12.80 -11.80
N ASP A 45 -12.01 -12.22 -12.64
CA ASP A 45 -12.44 -10.83 -12.55
C ASP A 45 -13.02 -10.47 -11.19
N ALA A 46 -13.70 -11.40 -10.51
CA ALA A 46 -14.26 -11.17 -9.18
C ALA A 46 -13.17 -10.86 -8.14
N SER A 47 -12.03 -11.57 -8.20
CA SER A 47 -10.90 -11.31 -7.32
C SER A 47 -10.23 -9.96 -7.61
N PHE A 48 -10.10 -9.59 -8.87
CA PHE A 48 -9.54 -8.30 -9.27
C PHE A 48 -10.46 -7.13 -8.89
N ILE A 49 -11.78 -7.29 -9.01
CA ILE A 49 -12.76 -6.30 -8.54
C ILE A 49 -12.64 -6.09 -7.03
N THR A 50 -12.57 -7.17 -6.26
CA THR A 50 -12.40 -7.09 -4.80
C THR A 50 -11.10 -6.37 -4.43
N ALA A 51 -9.98 -6.79 -5.03
CA ALA A 51 -8.68 -6.16 -4.79
C ALA A 51 -8.67 -4.68 -5.21
N ALA A 52 -9.34 -4.32 -6.32
CA ALA A 52 -9.44 -2.93 -6.77
C ALA A 52 -10.25 -2.08 -5.78
N ASN A 53 -11.35 -2.60 -5.24
CA ASN A 53 -12.14 -1.89 -4.23
C ASN A 53 -11.34 -1.68 -2.94
N GLU A 54 -10.58 -2.67 -2.49
CA GLU A 54 -9.69 -2.56 -1.34
C GLU A 54 -8.56 -1.55 -1.56
N CYS A 55 -7.99 -1.49 -2.77
CA CYS A 55 -6.99 -0.49 -3.11
C CYS A 55 -7.54 0.94 -3.06
N ASP A 56 -8.80 1.13 -3.48
CA ASP A 56 -9.47 2.43 -3.50
C ASP A 56 -10.11 2.82 -2.17
N GLU A 57 -10.06 1.94 -1.15
CA GLU A 57 -10.52 2.29 0.20
C GLU A 57 -9.75 3.50 0.73
N LEU A 58 -10.50 4.47 1.28
CA LEU A 58 -9.90 5.69 1.81
C LEU A 58 -9.33 5.45 3.21
N VAL A 59 -8.08 5.84 3.39
CA VAL A 59 -7.33 5.72 4.63
C VAL A 59 -6.98 7.10 5.15
N ASN A 60 -7.20 7.32 6.44
CA ASN A 60 -6.86 8.57 7.11
C ASN A 60 -5.34 8.73 7.23
N LEU A 61 -4.88 9.94 7.00
CA LEU A 61 -3.49 10.34 7.17
C LEU A 61 -3.32 11.24 8.39
N ASN A 62 -2.15 11.18 9.00
CA ASN A 62 -1.73 12.11 10.05
C ASN A 62 -1.20 13.41 9.39
N GLY A 63 -2.06 14.07 8.64
CA GLY A 63 -1.71 15.30 7.91
C GLY A 63 -1.97 16.56 8.72
N GLU A 64 -1.28 17.64 8.35
CA GLU A 64 -1.60 18.98 8.87
C GLU A 64 -3.07 19.33 8.61
N GLU A 65 -3.69 19.99 9.57
CA GLU A 65 -5.01 20.60 9.39
C GLU A 65 -5.02 21.43 8.11
N VAL A 66 -5.77 20.97 7.13
CA VAL A 66 -6.05 21.83 5.98
C VAL A 66 -6.97 22.94 6.47
N ASP A 67 -6.46 24.18 6.56
CA ASP A 67 -7.29 25.32 6.94
C ASP A 67 -8.33 25.58 5.84
N PHE A 68 -9.52 25.03 6.04
CA PHE A 68 -10.65 25.19 5.12
C PHE A 68 -11.07 26.65 4.88
N ARG A 69 -10.61 27.58 5.74
CA ARG A 69 -10.81 29.02 5.53
C ARG A 69 -10.11 29.51 4.26
N LEU A 70 -9.00 28.85 3.86
CA LEU A 70 -8.32 29.14 2.59
C LEU A 70 -9.04 28.55 1.38
N ILE A 71 -9.86 27.51 1.56
CA ILE A 71 -10.63 26.87 0.47
C ILE A 71 -11.88 27.70 0.14
N GLY A 72 -12.41 28.45 1.08
CA GLY A 72 -13.55 29.36 0.88
C GLY A 72 -13.33 30.49 -0.14
N THR A 73 -12.10 30.63 -0.65
CA THR A 73 -11.74 31.60 -1.71
C THR A 73 -11.67 30.95 -3.10
N LEU A 74 -11.91 29.64 -3.24
CA LEU A 74 -11.97 28.99 -4.55
C LEU A 74 -13.29 29.36 -5.25
N PRO A 75 -13.23 29.74 -6.53
CA PRO A 75 -14.45 30.13 -7.27
C PRO A 75 -15.40 28.94 -7.40
N VAL A 76 -16.63 29.09 -6.94
CA VAL A 76 -17.75 28.18 -7.18
C VAL A 76 -17.78 27.87 -8.70
N PRO A 77 -17.81 26.62 -9.14
CA PRO A 77 -18.59 25.49 -8.63
C PRO A 77 -17.79 24.25 -8.18
N TYR A 78 -16.52 24.37 -7.82
CA TYR A 78 -15.61 23.23 -7.70
C TYR A 78 -15.23 22.85 -6.25
N THR A 79 -15.85 23.44 -5.25
CA THR A 79 -15.59 23.10 -3.85
C THR A 79 -16.30 21.81 -3.46
N THR A 80 -15.59 20.70 -3.53
CA THR A 80 -15.98 19.47 -2.87
C THR A 80 -15.20 19.34 -1.57
N ILE A 81 -15.90 19.41 -0.44
CA ILE A 81 -15.34 19.14 0.87
C ILE A 81 -15.49 17.62 1.11
N ARG A 82 -14.41 16.94 1.37
CA ARG A 82 -14.46 15.53 1.82
C ARG A 82 -14.46 15.49 3.33
N THR A 83 -15.42 14.80 3.89
CA THR A 83 -15.50 14.52 5.33
C THR A 83 -14.86 13.16 5.63
N THR A 84 -14.65 12.88 6.91
CA THR A 84 -14.14 11.57 7.39
C THR A 84 -14.96 10.37 6.96
N ASP A 85 -16.21 10.59 6.54
CA ASP A 85 -17.10 9.52 6.06
C ASP A 85 -16.89 9.24 4.56
N GLY A 86 -15.93 9.89 3.91
CA GLY A 86 -15.64 9.73 2.48
C GLY A 86 -16.65 10.40 1.55
N PHE A 87 -17.65 11.10 2.09
CA PHE A 87 -18.64 11.82 1.29
C PHE A 87 -18.07 13.16 0.80
N ALA A 88 -18.32 13.45 -0.47
CA ALA A 88 -18.04 14.76 -1.05
C ALA A 88 -19.30 15.61 -0.97
N TYR A 89 -19.23 16.73 -0.27
CA TYR A 89 -20.32 17.70 -0.21
C TYR A 89 -20.05 18.84 -1.18
N THR A 90 -21.09 19.25 -1.90
CA THR A 90 -21.04 20.48 -2.65
C THR A 90 -21.18 21.69 -1.70
N ASP A 91 -20.69 22.84 -2.09
CA ASP A 91 -20.72 24.07 -1.28
C ASP A 91 -22.10 24.39 -0.66
N GLN A 92 -23.18 24.09 -1.37
CA GLN A 92 -24.53 24.26 -0.83
C GLN A 92 -24.90 23.29 0.30
N ALA A 93 -24.34 22.10 0.30
CA ALA A 93 -24.53 21.14 1.39
C ALA A 93 -23.63 21.48 2.59
N ALA A 94 -22.48 22.08 2.36
CA ALA A 94 -21.56 22.53 3.39
C ALA A 94 -22.12 23.67 4.25
N GLN A 95 -23.07 24.44 3.78
CA GLN A 95 -23.71 25.52 4.56
C GLN A 95 -24.47 25.05 5.79
N GLY A 96 -24.80 23.77 5.89
CA GLY A 96 -25.43 23.16 7.04
C GLY A 96 -24.47 22.45 7.99
N ILE A 97 -23.19 22.33 7.66
CA ILE A 97 -22.19 21.66 8.47
C ILE A 97 -21.49 22.69 9.35
N SER A 98 -21.69 22.61 10.68
CA SER A 98 -20.95 23.46 11.60
C SER A 98 -19.45 23.15 11.52
N GLU A 99 -18.58 24.16 11.62
CA GLU A 99 -17.11 24.04 11.61
C GLU A 99 -16.58 22.96 12.58
N ALA A 100 -17.36 22.60 13.60
CA ALA A 100 -17.02 21.59 14.60
C ALA A 100 -17.10 20.13 14.08
N ASN A 101 -17.71 19.88 12.93
CA ASN A 101 -17.95 18.53 12.40
C ASN A 101 -17.08 18.18 11.18
N VAL A 102 -16.20 19.08 10.76
CA VAL A 102 -15.26 18.82 9.66
C VAL A 102 -13.96 18.33 10.29
N ASN A 103 -13.76 17.02 10.34
CA ASN A 103 -12.47 16.47 10.69
C ASN A 103 -11.49 16.75 9.55
N ASN A 104 -10.50 17.56 9.86
CA ASN A 104 -9.46 18.03 8.91
C ASN A 104 -8.42 16.94 8.57
N GLN A 105 -8.80 15.67 8.59
CA GLN A 105 -7.86 14.61 8.23
C GLN A 105 -7.75 14.51 6.71
N SER A 106 -6.54 14.60 6.19
CA SER A 106 -6.27 14.24 4.82
C SER A 106 -6.47 12.72 4.65
N VAL A 107 -7.00 12.33 3.50
CA VAL A 107 -7.23 10.93 3.17
C VAL A 107 -6.54 10.59 1.86
N GLU A 108 -6.09 9.35 1.72
CA GLU A 108 -5.58 8.82 0.46
C GLU A 108 -6.18 7.43 0.19
N ASN A 109 -6.08 6.98 -1.05
CA ASN A 109 -6.41 5.58 -1.37
C ASN A 109 -5.45 4.65 -0.64
N ARG A 110 -5.95 3.50 -0.18
CA ARG A 110 -5.14 2.53 0.58
C ARG A 110 -3.88 2.14 -0.16
N TYR A 111 -3.98 1.84 -1.46
CA TYR A 111 -2.84 1.50 -2.31
C TYR A 111 -2.94 2.20 -3.66
N THR A 112 -1.83 2.75 -4.11
CA THR A 112 -1.68 3.31 -5.45
C THR A 112 -0.38 2.84 -6.07
N MET A 113 -0.39 2.72 -7.39
CA MET A 113 0.77 2.32 -8.17
C MET A 113 1.04 3.34 -9.27
N SER A 114 2.30 3.71 -9.42
CA SER A 114 2.78 4.53 -10.54
C SER A 114 4.21 4.15 -10.85
N GLY A 115 4.48 3.79 -12.08
CA GLY A 115 5.82 3.37 -12.47
C GLY A 115 5.92 3.06 -13.95
N THR A 116 7.13 2.74 -14.36
CA THR A 116 7.46 2.30 -15.72
C THR A 116 8.27 1.01 -15.63
N PHE A 117 8.08 0.13 -16.57
CA PHE A 117 8.89 -1.08 -16.70
C PHE A 117 9.53 -1.16 -18.09
N ASP A 118 10.64 -1.86 -18.17
CA ASP A 118 11.32 -2.15 -19.41
C ASP A 118 10.92 -3.55 -19.90
N THR A 119 10.64 -3.71 -21.18
CA THR A 119 10.31 -5.00 -21.82
C THR A 119 11.47 -6.00 -21.80
N ASN A 120 12.68 -5.57 -21.45
CA ASN A 120 13.81 -6.46 -21.18
C ASN A 120 13.72 -7.20 -19.83
N GLN A 121 12.85 -6.75 -18.94
CA GLN A 121 12.61 -7.42 -17.66
C GLN A 121 11.77 -8.67 -17.84
N THR A 122 11.97 -9.67 -16.98
CA THR A 122 11.12 -10.86 -17.01
C THR A 122 9.69 -10.52 -16.53
N PRO A 123 8.64 -11.08 -17.13
CA PRO A 123 7.27 -10.86 -16.67
C PRO A 123 7.07 -11.14 -15.18
N LYS A 124 7.76 -12.17 -14.67
CA LYS A 124 7.75 -12.49 -13.24
C LYS A 124 8.24 -11.32 -12.39
N SER A 125 9.38 -10.71 -12.76
CA SER A 125 9.94 -9.57 -12.01
C SER A 125 9.01 -8.35 -12.06
N ILE A 126 8.36 -8.10 -13.20
CA ILE A 126 7.40 -7.01 -13.36
C ILE A 126 6.20 -7.23 -12.43
N ILE A 127 5.61 -8.44 -12.43
CA ILE A 127 4.49 -8.78 -11.55
C ILE A 127 4.90 -8.70 -10.07
N GLU A 128 6.07 -9.21 -9.70
CA GLU A 128 6.58 -9.12 -8.34
C GLU A 128 6.72 -7.66 -7.89
N ASN A 129 7.25 -6.79 -8.74
CA ASN A 129 7.34 -5.36 -8.46
C ASN A 129 5.95 -4.69 -8.35
N MET A 130 4.98 -5.07 -9.21
CA MET A 130 3.60 -4.58 -9.11
C MET A 130 2.95 -5.02 -7.79
N LEU A 131 3.19 -6.27 -7.37
CA LEU A 131 2.67 -6.81 -6.11
C LEU A 131 3.20 -6.05 -4.89
N THR A 132 4.42 -5.52 -4.94
CA THR A 132 4.94 -4.72 -3.82
C THR A 132 4.10 -3.48 -3.53
N SER A 133 3.43 -2.90 -4.54
CA SER A 133 2.62 -1.69 -4.38
C SER A 133 1.29 -1.89 -3.67
N LEU A 134 0.81 -3.12 -3.57
CA LEU A 134 -0.42 -3.48 -2.85
C LEU A 134 -0.17 -4.51 -1.73
N GLY A 135 1.08 -4.97 -1.56
CA GLY A 135 1.46 -5.97 -0.55
C GLY A 135 0.73 -7.31 -0.66
N GLY A 136 0.11 -7.56 -1.81
CA GLY A 136 -0.87 -8.63 -1.99
C GLY A 136 -0.30 -9.96 -2.43
N THR A 137 -1.22 -10.88 -2.69
CA THR A 137 -0.93 -12.24 -3.14
C THR A 137 -1.51 -12.48 -4.53
N PHE A 138 -0.70 -13.01 -5.42
CA PHE A 138 -1.09 -13.37 -6.78
C PHE A 138 -0.99 -14.88 -6.97
N THR A 139 -2.05 -15.50 -7.44
CA THR A 139 -2.14 -16.96 -7.56
C THR A 139 -2.69 -17.38 -8.91
N TYR A 140 -2.28 -18.57 -9.35
CA TYR A 140 -2.87 -19.24 -10.50
C TYR A 140 -3.46 -20.56 -10.04
N THR A 141 -4.77 -20.67 -10.03
CA THR A 141 -5.46 -21.84 -9.49
C THR A 141 -6.66 -22.19 -10.37
N ALA A 142 -6.85 -23.46 -10.67
CA ALA A 142 -7.94 -23.97 -11.51
C ALA A 142 -8.01 -23.37 -12.92
N GLY A 143 -6.90 -22.85 -13.44
CA GLY A 143 -6.84 -22.22 -14.77
C GLY A 143 -7.09 -20.73 -14.79
N GLU A 144 -7.22 -20.09 -13.62
CA GLU A 144 -7.47 -18.66 -13.50
C GLU A 144 -6.41 -17.98 -12.63
N PHE A 145 -6.05 -16.76 -13.02
CA PHE A 145 -5.26 -15.84 -12.22
C PHE A 145 -6.16 -15.09 -11.24
N ALA A 146 -5.80 -15.10 -9.97
CA ALA A 146 -6.49 -14.39 -8.91
C ALA A 146 -5.54 -13.47 -8.15
N LEU A 147 -6.05 -12.30 -7.74
CA LEU A 147 -5.34 -11.28 -7.00
C LEU A 147 -6.05 -10.98 -5.70
N LYS A 148 -5.27 -10.83 -4.62
CA LYS A 148 -5.74 -10.32 -3.33
C LYS A 148 -4.83 -9.18 -2.89
N ALA A 149 -5.39 -8.06 -2.47
CA ALA A 149 -4.64 -6.97 -1.85
C ALA A 149 -4.32 -7.31 -0.38
N ALA A 150 -3.35 -6.61 0.20
CA ALA A 150 -3.02 -6.74 1.62
C ALA A 150 -4.09 -6.06 2.49
N SER A 151 -5.15 -6.79 2.76
CA SER A 151 -6.25 -6.37 3.63
C SER A 151 -6.66 -7.51 4.55
N TYR A 152 -7.28 -7.18 5.68
CA TYR A 152 -7.85 -8.20 6.54
C TYR A 152 -9.19 -8.66 6.02
N ILE A 153 -9.27 -9.94 5.67
CA ILE A 153 -10.52 -10.59 5.33
C ILE A 153 -10.99 -11.38 6.55
N ALA A 154 -12.16 -11.03 7.06
CA ALA A 154 -12.72 -11.77 8.20
C ALA A 154 -12.97 -13.23 7.83
N PRO A 155 -12.56 -14.21 8.66
CA PRO A 155 -12.76 -15.61 8.36
C PRO A 155 -14.26 -15.94 8.31
N SER A 156 -14.67 -16.66 7.27
CA SER A 156 -16.07 -17.05 7.06
C SER A 156 -16.37 -18.46 7.54
N ASP A 157 -15.35 -19.24 7.90
CA ASP A 157 -15.48 -20.66 8.17
C ASP A 157 -14.52 -21.12 9.28
N THR A 158 -14.85 -22.26 9.90
CA THR A 158 -14.07 -22.85 10.97
C THR A 158 -13.76 -24.31 10.66
N LEU A 159 -12.46 -24.66 10.72
CA LEU A 159 -12.01 -26.05 10.64
C LEU A 159 -11.78 -26.61 12.06
N THR A 160 -12.27 -27.80 12.27
CA THR A 160 -12.20 -28.53 13.53
C THR A 160 -11.46 -29.84 13.36
N GLN A 161 -11.35 -30.61 14.43
CA GLN A 161 -10.77 -31.96 14.40
C GLN A 161 -11.48 -32.89 13.40
N ASP A 162 -12.78 -32.71 13.16
CA ASP A 162 -13.57 -33.55 12.27
C ASP A 162 -13.19 -33.38 10.79
N ASN A 163 -12.54 -32.27 10.45
CA ASN A 163 -12.07 -32.01 9.10
C ASN A 163 -10.70 -32.65 8.83
N LEU A 164 -10.02 -33.16 9.88
CA LEU A 164 -8.71 -33.77 9.74
C LEU A 164 -8.77 -35.18 9.17
N ARG A 165 -7.85 -35.49 8.29
CA ARG A 165 -7.57 -36.86 7.80
C ARG A 165 -6.32 -37.49 8.41
N ALA A 166 -5.40 -36.67 8.91
CA ALA A 166 -4.14 -37.11 9.49
C ALA A 166 -3.69 -36.17 10.61
N GLY A 167 -2.54 -36.46 11.23
CA GLY A 167 -1.99 -35.62 12.28
C GLY A 167 -1.58 -34.24 11.81
N VAL A 168 -1.85 -33.24 12.61
CA VAL A 168 -1.45 -31.83 12.39
C VAL A 168 0.00 -31.63 12.75
N SER A 169 0.74 -30.90 11.93
CA SER A 169 2.10 -30.45 12.23
C SER A 169 2.08 -28.95 12.55
N VAL A 170 2.52 -28.58 13.74
CA VAL A 170 2.55 -27.19 14.22
C VAL A 170 4.00 -26.73 14.34
N LYS A 171 4.32 -25.63 13.65
CA LYS A 171 5.58 -24.91 13.80
C LYS A 171 5.28 -23.62 14.56
N SER A 172 5.69 -23.57 15.82
CA SER A 172 5.34 -22.48 16.73
C SER A 172 6.20 -21.22 16.58
N LYS A 173 7.37 -21.35 15.97
CA LYS A 173 8.30 -20.22 15.78
C LYS A 173 9.06 -20.36 14.47
N GLU A 174 9.24 -19.22 13.79
CA GLU A 174 10.17 -19.10 12.67
C GLU A 174 11.63 -18.99 13.17
N SER A 175 12.59 -19.14 12.24
CA SER A 175 14.00 -18.95 12.54
C SER A 175 14.28 -17.49 12.94
N ARG A 176 15.10 -17.29 14.00
CA ARG A 176 15.53 -15.93 14.38
C ARG A 176 16.27 -15.18 13.26
N ARG A 177 16.82 -15.89 12.30
CA ARG A 177 17.48 -15.26 11.13
C ARG A 177 16.52 -14.58 10.19
N ASP A 178 15.28 -15.06 10.16
CA ASP A 178 14.24 -14.59 9.24
C ASP A 178 13.32 -13.54 9.91
N GLN A 179 13.57 -13.29 11.20
CA GLN A 179 12.82 -12.30 11.97
C GLN A 179 13.50 -10.95 11.94
N PHE A 180 12.69 -9.92 11.84
CA PHE A 180 13.12 -8.52 11.95
C PHE A 180 12.12 -7.74 12.81
N ASN A 181 12.56 -6.60 13.36
CA ASN A 181 11.75 -5.72 14.18
C ASN A 181 11.76 -4.28 13.66
N SER A 182 12.46 -4.06 12.55
CA SER A 182 12.53 -2.78 11.88
C SER A 182 12.58 -2.99 10.37
N VAL A 183 11.90 -2.14 9.61
CA VAL A 183 11.87 -2.17 8.15
C VAL A 183 12.32 -0.83 7.61
N LYS A 184 13.20 -0.85 6.63
CA LYS A 184 13.66 0.30 5.87
C LYS A 184 13.77 -0.06 4.40
N GLY A 185 13.93 0.92 3.54
CA GLY A 185 14.10 0.71 2.10
C GLY A 185 13.79 1.97 1.34
N VAL A 186 13.65 1.83 0.04
CA VAL A 186 13.42 2.96 -0.87
C VAL A 186 12.05 2.88 -1.54
N PHE A 187 11.50 4.03 -1.84
CA PHE A 187 10.32 4.21 -2.68
C PHE A 187 10.58 5.28 -3.73
N VAL A 188 9.71 5.45 -4.70
CA VAL A 188 9.86 6.46 -5.76
C VAL A 188 9.10 7.71 -5.36
N TYR A 189 9.82 8.80 -5.05
CA TYR A 189 9.17 10.01 -4.56
C TYR A 189 8.83 10.99 -5.69
N SER A 190 7.54 11.29 -5.85
CA SER A 190 7.04 12.15 -6.93
C SER A 190 7.50 13.62 -6.79
N ALA A 191 7.71 14.11 -5.57
CA ALA A 191 8.17 15.48 -5.33
C ALA A 191 9.66 15.68 -5.62
N GLU A 192 10.45 14.60 -5.75
CA GLU A 192 11.85 14.62 -6.15
C GLU A 192 12.09 14.09 -7.57
N ASP A 193 11.26 14.46 -8.50
CA ASP A 193 11.36 14.04 -9.91
C ASP A 193 11.39 12.50 -10.07
N TYR A 194 10.61 11.79 -9.25
CA TYR A 194 10.52 10.31 -9.27
C TYR A 194 11.84 9.60 -8.99
N LYS A 195 12.68 10.17 -8.13
CA LYS A 195 13.91 9.52 -7.69
C LYS A 195 13.63 8.51 -6.57
N PRO A 196 14.43 7.42 -6.51
CA PRO A 196 14.41 6.53 -5.36
C PRO A 196 14.87 7.29 -4.09
N THR A 197 14.03 7.26 -3.06
CA THR A 197 14.24 8.00 -1.79
C THR A 197 13.91 7.07 -0.63
N ASP A 198 14.64 7.18 0.47
CA ASP A 198 14.37 6.37 1.66
C ASP A 198 13.05 6.80 2.31
N TYR A 199 12.18 5.84 2.62
CA TYR A 199 11.00 6.13 3.44
C TYR A 199 11.36 6.08 4.93
N PRO A 200 10.58 6.76 5.82
CA PRO A 200 10.79 6.71 7.26
C PRO A 200 10.81 5.26 7.77
N THR A 201 11.84 4.91 8.52
CA THR A 201 12.00 3.55 9.07
C THR A 201 10.83 3.21 10.00
N ILE A 202 10.20 2.06 9.78
CA ILE A 202 9.16 1.54 10.64
C ILE A 202 9.79 0.58 11.65
N THR A 203 9.69 0.92 12.92
CA THR A 203 10.23 0.12 14.04
C THR A 203 9.16 -0.10 15.09
N SER A 204 9.02 -1.34 15.56
CA SER A 204 8.15 -1.68 16.69
C SER A 204 8.97 -1.76 17.97
N SER A 205 8.73 -0.85 18.91
CA SER A 205 9.38 -0.84 20.22
C SER A 205 9.10 -2.11 21.04
N THR A 206 7.90 -2.68 20.88
CA THR A 206 7.52 -3.96 21.49
C THR A 206 8.40 -5.09 21.00
N PHE A 207 8.54 -5.21 19.67
CA PHE A 207 9.35 -6.29 19.08
C PHE A 207 10.84 -6.11 19.37
N VAL A 208 11.35 -4.87 19.40
CA VAL A 208 12.74 -4.59 19.82
C VAL A 208 12.96 -5.04 21.26
N SER A 209 12.00 -4.76 22.17
CA SER A 209 12.08 -5.21 23.57
C SER A 209 12.07 -6.73 23.68
N GLU A 210 11.24 -7.43 22.91
CA GLU A 210 11.19 -8.90 22.84
C GLU A 210 12.51 -9.51 22.32
N ASP A 211 13.21 -8.78 21.45
CA ASP A 211 14.50 -9.19 20.88
C ASP A 211 15.71 -8.71 21.70
N ASN A 212 15.57 -8.54 23.01
CA ASN A 212 16.59 -8.08 23.95
C ASN A 212 17.15 -6.67 23.64
N ASN A 213 16.34 -5.78 23.12
CA ASN A 213 16.69 -4.42 22.66
C ASN A 213 17.71 -4.42 21.49
N GLU A 214 17.77 -5.49 20.73
CA GLU A 214 18.54 -5.55 19.49
C GLU A 214 17.65 -5.14 18.32
N THR A 215 18.10 -4.17 17.51
CA THR A 215 17.38 -3.73 16.30
C THR A 215 17.85 -4.54 15.11
N VAL A 216 16.93 -5.28 14.50
CA VAL A 216 17.18 -6.12 13.31
C VAL A 216 16.38 -5.54 12.14
N PHE A 217 17.09 -5.12 11.08
CA PHE A 217 16.48 -4.48 9.92
C PHE A 217 16.22 -5.49 8.80
N ALA A 218 15.04 -5.34 8.17
CA ALA A 218 14.80 -5.83 6.81
C ALA A 218 14.85 -4.65 5.83
N ASN A 219 15.33 -4.90 4.62
CA ASN A 219 15.30 -3.94 3.53
C ASN A 219 14.18 -4.33 2.56
N ILE A 220 13.19 -3.47 2.38
CA ILE A 220 12.04 -3.70 1.50
C ILE A 220 11.86 -2.47 0.61
N ASP A 221 11.99 -2.66 -0.69
CA ASP A 221 11.89 -1.58 -1.67
C ASP A 221 10.54 -1.61 -2.38
N PHE A 222 9.98 -0.41 -2.63
CA PHE A 222 8.68 -0.21 -3.27
C PHE A 222 8.83 0.56 -4.59
N PRO A 223 9.26 -0.10 -5.68
CA PRO A 223 9.65 0.57 -6.91
C PRO A 223 8.50 1.25 -7.66
N TYR A 224 7.25 0.88 -7.37
CA TYR A 224 6.07 1.45 -8.01
C TYR A 224 5.16 2.23 -7.06
N THR A 225 5.58 2.44 -5.82
CA THR A 225 4.88 3.26 -4.83
C THR A 225 5.46 4.67 -4.83
N ILE A 226 4.60 5.68 -4.94
CA ILE A 226 5.00 7.10 -5.01
C ILE A 226 4.61 7.92 -3.77
N SER A 227 3.83 7.34 -2.86
CA SER A 227 3.41 7.97 -1.61
C SER A 227 4.23 7.44 -0.43
N PRO A 228 4.83 8.33 0.39
CA PRO A 228 5.59 7.93 1.57
C PRO A 228 4.70 7.28 2.65
N SER A 229 3.44 7.65 2.76
CA SER A 229 2.49 7.05 3.70
C SER A 229 2.11 5.63 3.29
N ILE A 230 1.89 5.37 1.98
CA ILE A 230 1.65 4.01 1.46
C ILE A 230 2.88 3.13 1.69
N ALA A 231 4.09 3.64 1.42
CA ALA A 231 5.32 2.89 1.66
C ALA A 231 5.48 2.49 3.14
N GLN A 232 5.20 3.41 4.07
CA GLN A 232 5.22 3.14 5.51
C GLN A 232 4.16 2.10 5.91
N ARG A 233 2.95 2.19 5.35
CA ARG A 233 1.85 1.23 5.60
C ARG A 233 2.22 -0.17 5.15
N LEU A 234 2.75 -0.30 3.94
CA LEU A 234 3.23 -1.58 3.40
C LEU A 234 4.38 -2.15 4.24
N ALA A 235 5.32 -1.31 4.67
CA ALA A 235 6.42 -1.70 5.55
C ALA A 235 5.91 -2.18 6.92
N LYS A 236 4.90 -1.51 7.50
CA LYS A 236 4.25 -1.95 8.75
C LYS A 236 3.59 -3.32 8.58
N ILE A 237 2.82 -3.52 7.51
CA ILE A 237 2.17 -4.80 7.23
C ILE A 237 3.23 -5.91 7.12
N ALA A 238 4.32 -5.69 6.38
CA ALA A 238 5.40 -6.65 6.25
C ALA A 238 6.06 -6.98 7.61
N LEU A 239 6.29 -5.96 8.46
CA LEU A 239 6.83 -6.14 9.81
C LEU A 239 5.91 -6.99 10.69
N PHE A 240 4.63 -6.64 10.77
CA PHE A 240 3.67 -7.33 11.63
C PHE A 240 3.34 -8.74 11.11
N ALA A 241 3.25 -8.93 9.79
CA ALA A 241 3.07 -10.25 9.19
C ALA A 241 4.26 -11.19 9.41
N ASN A 242 5.50 -10.65 9.46
CA ASN A 242 6.68 -11.44 9.81
C ASN A 242 6.64 -11.94 11.26
N ARG A 243 6.02 -11.17 12.16
CA ARG A 243 5.88 -11.55 13.59
C ARG A 243 4.76 -12.53 13.86
N GLN A 244 3.88 -12.82 12.89
CA GLN A 244 2.94 -13.92 12.96
C GLN A 244 3.70 -15.23 12.66
N GLN A 245 4.27 -15.83 13.70
CA GLN A 245 5.26 -16.90 13.57
C GLN A 245 4.66 -18.31 13.48
N LEU A 246 3.41 -18.46 13.94
CA LEU A 246 2.77 -19.76 14.00
C LEU A 246 2.36 -20.21 12.59
N SER A 247 2.85 -21.36 12.21
CA SER A 247 2.42 -22.04 10.98
C SER A 247 1.97 -23.46 11.25
N LEU A 248 1.01 -23.91 10.46
CA LEU A 248 0.29 -25.15 10.67
C LEU A 248 0.14 -25.89 9.35
N VAL A 249 0.57 -27.13 9.30
CA VAL A 249 0.19 -28.05 8.22
C VAL A 249 -1.05 -28.80 8.66
N PHE A 250 -2.16 -28.56 7.96
CA PHE A 250 -3.46 -29.09 8.29
C PHE A 250 -3.94 -30.01 7.16
N PRO A 251 -3.76 -31.32 7.30
CA PRO A 251 -4.22 -32.31 6.33
C PRO A 251 -5.73 -32.49 6.47
N CYS A 252 -6.49 -31.91 5.52
CA CYS A 252 -7.94 -31.96 5.49
C CYS A 252 -8.48 -33.10 4.65
N ASN A 253 -9.73 -33.46 4.93
CA ASN A 253 -10.57 -34.19 4.00
C ASN A 253 -10.97 -33.28 2.80
N LEU A 254 -11.76 -33.78 1.87
CA LEU A 254 -12.13 -33.07 0.65
C LEU A 254 -13.00 -31.81 0.90
N SER A 255 -13.53 -31.60 2.11
CA SER A 255 -14.30 -30.40 2.45
C SER A 255 -13.51 -29.11 2.32
N ALA A 256 -12.17 -29.21 2.41
CA ALA A 256 -11.26 -28.07 2.26
C ALA A 256 -10.95 -27.71 0.79
N TYR A 257 -11.55 -28.41 -0.19
CA TYR A 257 -11.35 -28.11 -1.61
C TYR A 257 -11.83 -26.69 -2.00
N LYS A 258 -12.77 -26.15 -1.25
CA LYS A 258 -13.36 -24.81 -1.47
C LYS A 258 -12.42 -23.65 -1.17
N TYR A 259 -11.36 -23.86 -0.36
CA TYR A 259 -10.44 -22.80 0.02
C TYR A 259 -9.39 -22.56 -1.04
N GLN A 260 -8.95 -21.29 -1.11
CA GLN A 260 -7.87 -20.84 -1.98
C GLN A 260 -6.75 -20.21 -1.15
N VAL A 261 -5.58 -20.06 -1.78
CA VAL A 261 -4.45 -19.34 -1.16
C VAL A 261 -4.88 -17.88 -0.89
N GLY A 262 -4.56 -17.40 0.30
CA GLY A 262 -4.94 -16.09 0.82
C GLY A 262 -6.32 -16.05 1.51
N ASP A 263 -7.11 -17.15 1.52
CA ASP A 263 -8.34 -17.19 2.33
C ASP A 263 -8.01 -17.24 3.81
N THR A 264 -8.85 -16.60 4.61
CA THR A 264 -8.78 -16.63 6.07
C THR A 264 -9.80 -17.60 6.63
N ILE A 265 -9.34 -18.46 7.54
CA ILE A 265 -10.15 -19.46 8.21
C ILE A 265 -9.85 -19.51 9.70
N MET A 266 -10.83 -19.88 10.50
CA MET A 266 -10.64 -20.15 11.92
C MET A 266 -10.29 -21.63 12.14
N ILE A 267 -9.46 -21.88 13.11
CA ILE A 267 -9.09 -23.22 13.54
C ILE A 267 -9.48 -23.41 15.00
N ASP A 268 -10.29 -24.45 15.26
CA ASP A 268 -10.64 -24.91 16.60
C ASP A 268 -10.02 -26.29 16.84
N LEU A 269 -8.99 -26.33 17.67
CA LEU A 269 -8.29 -27.56 18.07
C LEU A 269 -7.96 -27.51 19.57
N ASP A 270 -8.81 -28.08 20.39
CA ASP A 270 -8.64 -28.07 21.86
C ASP A 270 -7.29 -28.63 22.31
N ARG A 271 -6.82 -29.68 21.62
CA ARG A 271 -5.52 -30.32 21.94
C ARG A 271 -4.34 -29.36 21.90
N TYR A 272 -4.42 -28.32 21.05
CA TYR A 272 -3.37 -27.31 20.86
C TYR A 272 -3.73 -25.97 21.54
N GLY A 273 -4.89 -25.91 22.19
CA GLY A 273 -5.40 -24.67 22.82
C GLY A 273 -5.81 -23.62 21.80
N PHE A 274 -6.16 -24.04 20.59
CA PHE A 274 -6.68 -23.13 19.57
C PHE A 274 -8.19 -23.01 19.72
N SER A 275 -8.68 -21.82 20.03
CA SER A 275 -10.09 -21.49 20.10
C SER A 275 -10.33 -20.32 19.13
N SER A 276 -11.02 -20.59 18.05
CA SER A 276 -11.32 -19.64 16.97
C SER A 276 -10.08 -18.85 16.50
N LYS A 277 -8.94 -19.53 16.44
CA LYS A 277 -7.67 -18.90 16.04
C LYS A 277 -7.65 -18.70 14.53
N VAL A 278 -7.33 -17.48 14.09
CA VAL A 278 -7.38 -17.08 12.68
C VAL A 278 -6.08 -17.42 11.97
N PHE A 279 -6.21 -18.04 10.80
CA PHE A 279 -5.11 -18.37 9.91
C PHE A 279 -5.43 -17.97 8.48
N GLU A 280 -4.40 -17.66 7.72
CA GLU A 280 -4.45 -17.48 6.28
C GLU A 280 -3.90 -18.71 5.58
N VAL A 281 -4.51 -19.12 4.49
CA VAL A 281 -4.04 -20.23 3.64
C VAL A 281 -2.83 -19.76 2.85
N ALA A 282 -1.63 -20.15 3.27
CA ALA A 282 -0.39 -19.83 2.58
C ALA A 282 -0.10 -20.78 1.40
N LYS A 283 -0.56 -22.03 1.49
CA LYS A 283 -0.44 -22.99 0.40
C LYS A 283 -1.57 -23.99 0.45
N TRP A 284 -2.06 -24.36 -0.73
CA TRP A 284 -3.05 -25.39 -0.95
C TRP A 284 -2.47 -26.47 -1.86
N SER A 285 -2.69 -27.74 -1.54
CA SER A 285 -2.29 -28.84 -2.40
C SER A 285 -3.25 -30.02 -2.29
N LEU A 286 -3.62 -30.57 -3.45
CA LEU A 286 -4.40 -31.78 -3.51
C LEU A 286 -3.48 -32.97 -3.13
N ALA A 287 -3.92 -33.79 -2.17
CA ALA A 287 -3.22 -34.98 -1.74
C ALA A 287 -3.99 -36.24 -2.13
N LEU A 288 -3.30 -37.15 -2.77
CA LEU A 288 -3.76 -38.53 -3.00
C LEU A 288 -3.04 -39.44 -2.01
N ASP A 289 -3.79 -40.10 -1.16
CA ASP A 289 -3.24 -40.93 -0.09
C ASP A 289 -4.00 -42.24 0.00
N GLN A 290 -3.57 -43.16 0.85
CA GLN A 290 -4.25 -44.43 1.13
C GLN A 290 -4.61 -44.49 2.60
N ASP A 291 -5.80 -44.99 2.90
CA ASP A 291 -6.22 -45.25 4.27
C ASP A 291 -5.46 -46.48 4.86
N ALA A 292 -5.68 -46.76 6.14
CA ALA A 292 -5.07 -47.88 6.81
C ALA A 292 -5.42 -49.25 6.17
N ASN A 293 -6.44 -49.32 5.31
CA ASN A 293 -6.87 -50.51 4.59
C ASN A 293 -6.33 -50.53 3.14
N GLY A 294 -5.52 -49.56 2.75
CA GLY A 294 -4.98 -49.44 1.40
C GLY A 294 -5.96 -48.90 0.38
N GLN A 295 -7.11 -48.36 0.81
CA GLN A 295 -8.07 -47.71 -0.10
C GLN A 295 -7.60 -46.29 -0.46
N PRO A 296 -7.56 -45.93 -1.75
CA PRO A 296 -7.19 -44.60 -2.16
C PRO A 296 -8.24 -43.59 -1.74
N PHE A 297 -7.79 -42.47 -1.16
CA PHE A 297 -8.67 -41.34 -0.91
C PHE A 297 -8.03 -40.02 -1.32
N VAL A 298 -8.85 -39.02 -1.57
CA VAL A 298 -8.47 -37.68 -1.95
C VAL A 298 -8.66 -36.74 -0.77
N GLY A 299 -7.67 -35.92 -0.50
CA GLY A 299 -7.73 -34.88 0.52
C GLY A 299 -7.00 -33.63 0.09
N VAL A 300 -7.00 -32.63 0.94
CA VAL A 300 -6.35 -31.36 0.72
C VAL A 300 -5.39 -31.08 1.87
N ASP A 301 -4.14 -30.76 1.54
CA ASP A 301 -3.17 -30.28 2.53
C ASP A 301 -3.10 -28.76 2.48
N LEU A 302 -3.43 -28.16 3.61
CA LEU A 302 -3.34 -26.72 3.80
C LEU A 302 -2.09 -26.38 4.61
N LEU A 303 -1.26 -25.48 4.08
CA LEU A 303 -0.27 -24.77 4.89
C LEU A 303 -0.90 -23.46 5.32
N LEU A 304 -1.09 -23.31 6.62
CA LEU A 304 -1.75 -22.19 7.25
C LEU A 304 -0.71 -21.34 7.99
N LYS A 305 -0.78 -20.04 7.85
CA LYS A 305 0.02 -19.08 8.60
C LYS A 305 -0.91 -18.23 9.47
N GLU A 306 -0.51 -18.01 10.71
CA GLU A 306 -1.26 -17.14 11.62
C GLU A 306 -1.42 -15.73 11.01
N THR A 307 -2.61 -15.14 11.18
CA THR A 307 -2.88 -13.77 10.80
C THR A 307 -3.83 -13.11 11.80
N SER A 308 -3.89 -11.80 11.80
CA SER A 308 -4.83 -11.04 12.63
C SER A 308 -5.16 -9.71 11.99
N ALA A 309 -6.32 -9.11 12.36
CA ALA A 309 -6.71 -7.79 11.89
C ALA A 309 -5.64 -6.73 12.19
N SER A 310 -4.97 -6.83 13.35
CA SER A 310 -3.95 -5.87 13.79
C SER A 310 -2.74 -5.77 12.86
N VAL A 311 -2.50 -6.76 11.97
CA VAL A 311 -1.45 -6.68 10.95
C VAL A 311 -1.77 -5.60 9.92
N TYR A 312 -3.05 -5.42 9.60
CA TYR A 312 -3.55 -4.54 8.54
C TYR A 312 -4.12 -3.22 9.07
N ASP A 313 -4.20 -3.07 10.40
CA ASP A 313 -4.70 -1.85 11.03
C ASP A 313 -3.75 -0.67 10.74
N TRP A 314 -4.35 0.43 10.32
CA TRP A 314 -3.66 1.69 10.13
C TRP A 314 -4.55 2.83 10.64
N ASN A 315 -4.03 3.62 11.54
CA ASN A 315 -4.76 4.74 12.13
C ASN A 315 -3.89 5.99 12.15
N ALA A 316 -3.67 6.57 10.96
CA ALA A 316 -2.90 7.80 10.80
C ALA A 316 -1.55 7.75 11.57
N GLU A 317 -0.79 6.66 11.37
CA GLU A 317 0.44 6.39 12.13
C GLU A 317 1.70 6.77 11.37
N GLU A 318 1.56 7.34 10.16
CA GLU A 318 2.71 7.72 9.36
C GLU A 318 3.53 8.82 10.04
N THR A 319 4.82 8.68 9.96
CA THR A 319 5.75 9.77 10.25
C THR A 319 5.72 10.74 9.09
N THR A 320 5.53 12.03 9.38
CA THR A 320 5.58 13.08 8.36
C THR A 320 6.90 13.00 7.62
N PHE A 321 6.84 12.83 6.31
CA PHE A 321 7.99 12.80 5.46
C PHE A 321 8.37 14.23 5.09
N ALA A 322 9.27 14.82 5.87
CA ALA A 322 9.91 16.08 5.51
C ALA A 322 11.15 15.75 4.69
N LEU A 323 11.17 16.17 3.43
CA LEU A 323 12.44 16.31 2.73
C LEU A 323 13.28 17.28 3.52
N ASP A 324 14.47 16.85 3.92
CA ASP A 324 15.48 17.76 4.37
C ASP A 324 15.96 18.55 3.12
N ASN A 325 15.05 19.42 2.67
CA ASN A 325 15.37 20.42 1.67
C ASN A 325 16.35 21.38 2.36
N THR A 326 17.57 20.94 2.52
CA THR A 326 18.70 21.86 2.51
C THR A 326 18.60 22.53 1.15
N THR A 327 17.78 23.55 1.12
CA THR A 327 17.51 24.41 0.00
C THR A 327 18.83 24.69 -0.67
N LEU A 328 19.04 24.13 -1.83
CA LEU A 328 19.77 24.86 -2.85
C LEU A 328 19.23 26.28 -2.75
N PHE A 329 20.04 27.19 -2.27
CA PHE A 329 19.74 28.60 -2.13
C PHE A 329 18.82 29.03 -3.25
N ASP A 330 17.51 29.15 -2.99
CA ASP A 330 16.66 29.89 -3.88
C ASP A 330 17.17 31.33 -3.79
N ALA A 331 17.87 31.74 -4.83
CA ALA A 331 18.40 33.10 -4.90
C ALA A 331 17.30 34.17 -4.75
N LYS A 332 16.01 33.74 -4.82
CA LYS A 332 14.84 34.56 -4.50
C LYS A 332 14.56 34.69 -3.01
N THR A 333 14.97 33.73 -2.17
CA THR A 333 14.73 33.76 -0.71
C THR A 333 15.92 34.26 0.11
N VAL A 334 17.07 34.50 -0.52
CA VAL A 334 18.08 35.33 0.10
C VAL A 334 17.45 36.69 0.29
N ALA A 335 17.09 37.01 1.51
CA ALA A 335 16.70 38.36 1.88
C ALA A 335 17.84 39.26 1.34
N SER A 336 17.50 40.06 0.32
CA SER A 336 18.48 40.94 -0.31
C SER A 336 19.16 41.74 0.80
N PRO A 337 20.46 41.57 1.02
CA PRO A 337 21.11 42.29 2.10
C PRO A 337 21.02 43.78 1.72
N GLY A 338 19.95 44.43 2.18
CA GLY A 338 19.80 45.87 2.09
C GLY A 338 20.10 46.51 0.74
N LEU A 339 19.79 45.82 -0.38
CA LEU A 339 19.91 46.42 -1.71
C LEU A 339 18.81 47.48 -1.87
N THR A 340 19.13 48.71 -1.68
CA THR A 340 18.25 49.84 -1.96
C THR A 340 18.60 50.36 -3.36
N VAL A 341 17.64 50.23 -4.27
CA VAL A 341 17.76 50.85 -5.61
C VAL A 341 16.98 52.13 -5.59
N THR A 342 17.66 53.26 -5.69
CA THR A 342 17.07 54.55 -5.79
C THR A 342 17.30 55.12 -7.20
N ASP A 343 16.22 55.70 -7.74
CA ASP A 343 16.27 56.43 -9.00
C ASP A 343 16.61 57.87 -8.68
N GLU A 344 17.80 58.30 -9.03
CA GLU A 344 18.24 59.68 -8.87
C GLU A 344 18.32 60.35 -10.23
N LEU A 345 17.71 61.53 -10.32
CA LEU A 345 17.85 62.42 -11.46
C LEU A 345 19.17 63.19 -11.34
N ARG A 346 20.11 62.88 -12.17
CA ARG A 346 21.39 63.62 -12.22
C ARG A 346 21.50 64.42 -13.51
N ILE A 347 22.06 65.63 -13.40
CA ILE A 347 22.40 66.45 -14.56
C ILE A 347 23.80 66.04 -15.03
N VAL A 348 23.85 65.45 -16.21
CA VAL A 348 25.13 65.08 -16.85
C VAL A 348 25.16 65.79 -18.21
N ASN A 349 26.16 66.65 -18.42
CA ASN A 349 26.32 67.43 -19.64
C ASN A 349 25.10 68.32 -20.01
N GLU A 350 24.50 68.99 -18.99
CA GLU A 350 23.33 69.86 -19.12
C GLU A 350 22.02 69.11 -19.44
N GLU A 351 22.01 67.79 -19.49
CA GLU A 351 20.80 66.98 -19.64
C GLU A 351 20.44 66.25 -18.33
N ALA A 352 19.14 66.19 -18.00
CA ALA A 352 18.66 65.41 -16.86
C ALA A 352 18.62 63.92 -17.22
N VAL A 353 19.47 63.10 -16.61
CA VAL A 353 19.55 61.67 -16.83
C VAL A 353 19.13 60.96 -15.55
N SER A 354 18.23 60.00 -15.68
CA SER A 354 17.88 59.08 -14.59
C SER A 354 18.99 58.06 -14.38
N VAL A 355 19.55 58.04 -13.19
CA VAL A 355 20.64 57.07 -12.81
C VAL A 355 20.10 56.17 -11.71
N LEU A 356 20.14 54.86 -11.95
CA LEU A 356 19.82 53.87 -10.97
C LEU A 356 21.06 53.67 -10.05
N LEU A 357 20.94 54.06 -8.80
CA LEU A 357 21.94 53.81 -7.77
C LEU A 357 21.54 52.57 -6.97
N ALA A 358 22.42 51.59 -6.94
CA ALA A 358 22.29 50.39 -6.12
C ALA A 358 23.27 50.48 -4.95
N GLU A 359 22.76 50.63 -3.74
CA GLU A 359 23.55 50.59 -2.52
C GLU A 359 23.32 49.27 -1.79
N VAL A 360 24.42 48.59 -1.42
CA VAL A 360 24.43 47.41 -0.57
C VAL A 360 24.82 47.83 0.83
N SER A 361 23.90 47.80 1.78
CA SER A 361 24.23 48.00 3.19
C SER A 361 24.79 46.69 3.78
N SER A 362 26.04 46.70 4.19
CA SER A 362 26.60 45.64 5.05
C SER A 362 26.05 45.81 6.47
N SER A 363 25.27 44.81 6.95
CA SER A 363 24.91 44.67 8.37
C SER A 363 26.04 44.02 9.13
#